data_f6ea6fcd0f3e57b8eda7b0a60a6b26c4
#
_entry.id   f6ea6fcd0f3e57b8eda7b0a60a6b26c4
#
_cell.length_a   1.000
_cell.length_b   1.000
_cell.length_c   1.000
_cell.angle_alpha   90.00
_cell.angle_beta   90.00
_cell.angle_gamma   90.00
#
_symmetry.space_group_name_H-M   'P 1'
#
loop_
_entity.id
_entity.type
_entity.pdbx_description
1 polymer ?
#
loop_
_entity_poly.entity_id
_entity_poly.type
_entity_poly.pdbx_seq_one_letter_code
_entity_poly.pdbx_strand_id
1 'polypeptide(L)'
;STKYTIKRVLQKMKANKSSNNLIWIDLEMTGLDPEKEKIIEIATIITDSDLNIIAEGPNIAIHQNNDLLDNMDEWNVNQHTSSGLLEAVKTSIISDKEAELETLDFISKYVPAGKSPMCGNTVSHDRRFLCKYMPELENYFHYRHIDVSSVKELIVRWMNQAQSYQKNSNHRALEDIKDSINELKHYKKLLFEE
;
A
#
# COMPACT_ATOMS: atom_id res chain seq x y z
N SER A 1 35.49 10.80 4.40
CA SER A 1 35.75 9.45 4.60
C SER A 1 34.52 8.67 5.03
N THR A 2 34.49 7.39 4.74
CA THR A 2 33.34 6.48 4.77
C THR A 2 32.56 6.49 6.10
N LYS A 3 33.24 6.56 7.24
CA LYS A 3 32.61 6.61 8.58
C LYS A 3 31.75 7.89 8.79
N TYR A 4 32.17 9.01 8.23
CA TYR A 4 31.45 10.29 8.33
C TYR A 4 30.19 10.29 7.48
N THR A 5 30.27 9.68 6.30
CA THR A 5 29.16 9.51 5.38
C THR A 5 28.09 8.57 5.97
N ILE A 6 28.50 7.43 6.54
CA ILE A 6 27.58 6.48 7.20
C ILE A 6 26.88 7.15 8.40
N LYS A 7 27.61 7.89 9.24
CA LYS A 7 27.05 8.59 10.40
C LYS A 7 26.03 9.65 9.98
N ARG A 8 26.27 10.37 8.89
CA ARG A 8 25.37 11.40 8.34
C ARG A 8 24.10 10.77 7.72
N VAL A 9 24.25 9.61 7.05
CA VAL A 9 23.11 8.84 6.51
C VAL A 9 22.25 8.28 7.64
N LEU A 10 22.85 7.67 8.66
CA LEU A 10 22.14 7.17 9.83
C LEU A 10 21.44 8.28 10.62
N GLN A 11 22.05 9.46 10.70
CA GLN A 11 21.47 10.63 11.36
C GLN A 11 20.30 11.22 10.57
N LYS A 12 20.39 11.21 9.22
CA LYS A 12 19.30 11.62 8.33
C LYS A 12 18.14 10.62 8.36
N MET A 13 18.42 9.32 8.43
CA MET A 13 17.41 8.28 8.61
C MET A 13 16.70 8.37 9.96
N LYS A 14 17.44 8.67 11.07
CA LYS A 14 16.82 8.91 12.38
C LYS A 14 15.97 10.19 12.41
N ALA A 15 16.34 11.22 11.65
CA ALA A 15 15.58 12.48 11.57
C ALA A 15 14.21 12.31 10.86
N ASN A 16 14.07 11.28 10.01
CA ASN A 16 12.82 11.03 9.26
C ASN A 16 11.89 10.04 9.95
N LYS A 17 12.35 9.33 11.01
CA LYS A 17 11.51 8.39 11.75
C LYS A 17 10.62 9.12 12.74
N SER A 18 9.31 9.00 12.56
CA SER A 18 8.31 9.66 13.41
C SER A 18 7.09 8.78 13.65
N SER A 19 6.54 8.86 14.87
CA SER A 19 5.25 8.24 15.20
C SER A 19 4.06 8.90 14.51
N ASN A 20 4.24 10.07 13.91
CA ASN A 20 3.21 10.79 13.15
C ASN A 20 3.24 10.48 11.66
N ASN A 21 4.27 9.77 11.17
CA ASN A 21 4.31 9.32 9.79
C ASN A 21 3.26 8.25 9.53
N LEU A 22 2.77 8.22 8.29
CA LEU A 22 1.72 7.33 7.84
C LEU A 22 2.28 6.29 6.88
N ILE A 23 1.90 5.03 7.09
CA ILE A 23 2.22 3.92 6.20
C ILE A 23 1.02 3.70 5.27
N TRP A 24 1.25 3.95 3.99
CA TRP A 24 0.32 3.65 2.91
C TRP A 24 0.67 2.30 2.31
N ILE A 25 -0.34 1.46 2.10
CA ILE A 25 -0.17 0.11 1.56
C ILE A 25 -1.26 -0.18 0.54
N ASP A 26 -0.91 -0.94 -0.46
CA ASP A 26 -1.83 -1.53 -1.42
C ASP A 26 -1.34 -2.92 -1.82
N LEU A 27 -2.28 -3.83 -2.02
CA LEU A 27 -2.05 -5.20 -2.48
C LEU A 27 -2.80 -5.44 -3.77
N GLU A 28 -2.18 -6.20 -4.69
CA GLU A 28 -2.90 -6.87 -5.75
C GLU A 28 -3.01 -8.36 -5.41
N MET A 29 -4.16 -8.95 -5.71
CA MET A 29 -4.48 -10.33 -5.39
C MET A 29 -5.05 -11.06 -6.60
N THR A 30 -5.09 -12.39 -6.51
CA THR A 30 -5.68 -13.24 -7.55
C THR A 30 -7.23 -13.22 -7.55
N GLY A 31 -7.83 -12.65 -6.52
CA GLY A 31 -9.27 -12.50 -6.35
C GLY A 31 -9.63 -11.93 -4.97
N LEU A 32 -10.90 -12.02 -4.58
CA LEU A 32 -11.42 -11.31 -3.40
C LEU A 32 -11.48 -12.14 -2.11
N ASP A 33 -11.45 -13.46 -2.21
CA ASP A 33 -11.59 -14.36 -1.06
C ASP A 33 -10.22 -14.79 -0.51
N PRO A 34 -9.76 -14.27 0.64
CA PRO A 34 -8.46 -14.63 1.20
C PRO A 34 -8.32 -16.12 1.55
N GLU A 35 -9.42 -16.87 1.63
CA GLU A 35 -9.35 -18.31 1.86
C GLU A 35 -8.90 -19.11 0.63
N LYS A 36 -9.09 -18.55 -0.56
CA LYS A 36 -8.80 -19.22 -1.84
C LYS A 36 -7.70 -18.50 -2.62
N GLU A 37 -7.60 -17.19 -2.44
CA GLU A 37 -6.79 -16.30 -3.25
C GLU A 37 -5.48 -15.93 -2.55
N LYS A 38 -4.54 -15.40 -3.31
CA LYS A 38 -3.20 -15.04 -2.85
C LYS A 38 -2.85 -13.62 -3.21
N ILE A 39 -1.88 -13.06 -2.44
CA ILE A 39 -1.24 -11.78 -2.75
C ILE A 39 -0.27 -12.01 -3.91
N ILE A 40 -0.30 -11.14 -4.91
CA ILE A 40 0.61 -11.18 -6.07
C ILE A 40 1.45 -9.91 -6.22
N GLU A 41 1.07 -8.82 -5.58
CA GLU A 41 1.90 -7.60 -5.49
C GLU A 41 1.66 -6.91 -4.16
N ILE A 42 2.70 -6.31 -3.61
CA ILE A 42 2.64 -5.44 -2.44
C ILE A 42 3.50 -4.21 -2.68
N ALA A 43 2.97 -3.04 -2.35
CA ALA A 43 3.69 -1.78 -2.33
C ALA A 43 3.38 -0.97 -1.09
N THR A 44 4.33 -0.13 -0.67
CA THR A 44 4.18 0.79 0.45
C THR A 44 4.79 2.15 0.13
N ILE A 45 4.18 3.20 0.68
CA ILE A 45 4.72 4.57 0.66
C ILE A 45 4.61 5.13 2.08
N ILE A 46 5.59 5.92 2.48
CA ILE A 46 5.56 6.69 3.73
C ILE A 46 5.27 8.15 3.41
N THR A 47 4.29 8.70 4.10
CA THR A 47 4.06 10.16 4.12
C THR A 47 4.23 10.71 5.53
N ASP A 48 4.40 12.03 5.64
CA ASP A 48 4.13 12.73 6.89
C ASP A 48 2.60 12.84 7.13
N SER A 49 2.21 13.48 8.23
CA SER A 49 0.79 13.71 8.56
C SER A 49 0.08 14.71 7.63
N ASP A 50 0.84 15.51 6.87
CA ASP A 50 0.33 16.44 5.87
C ASP A 50 0.24 15.84 4.46
N LEU A 51 0.48 14.53 4.34
CA LEU A 51 0.43 13.75 3.10
C LEU A 51 1.59 14.05 2.13
N ASN A 52 2.70 14.62 2.60
CA ASN A 52 3.90 14.76 1.79
C ASN A 52 4.64 13.41 1.78
N ILE A 53 5.00 12.93 0.59
CA ILE A 53 5.74 11.67 0.45
C ILE A 53 7.14 11.85 1.00
N ILE A 54 7.51 11.02 1.98
CA ILE A 54 8.85 10.97 2.59
C ILE A 54 9.70 9.93 1.87
N ALA A 55 9.12 8.76 1.58
CA ALA A 55 9.84 7.67 0.92
C ALA A 55 8.86 6.74 0.19
N GLU A 56 9.29 6.25 -0.97
CA GLU A 56 8.64 5.15 -1.68
C GLU A 56 9.33 3.85 -1.28
N GLY A 57 8.52 2.86 -0.92
CA GLY A 57 9.00 1.55 -0.52
C GLY A 57 9.20 0.61 -1.69
N PRO A 58 9.58 -0.63 -1.38
CA PRO A 58 9.65 -1.66 -2.40
C PRO A 58 8.27 -1.90 -3.01
N ASN A 59 8.26 -2.14 -4.32
CA ASN A 59 7.11 -2.60 -5.08
C ASN A 59 7.42 -4.03 -5.53
N ILE A 60 6.81 -5.01 -4.89
CA ILE A 60 7.24 -6.40 -4.98
C ILE A 60 6.16 -7.25 -5.64
N ALA A 61 6.47 -7.81 -6.82
CA ALA A 61 5.69 -8.90 -7.39
C ALA A 61 6.07 -10.20 -6.68
N ILE A 62 5.08 -10.91 -6.17
CA ILE A 62 5.25 -12.14 -5.38
C ILE A 62 5.03 -13.34 -6.28
N HIS A 63 5.95 -14.29 -6.25
CA HIS A 63 5.82 -15.52 -7.00
C HIS A 63 4.61 -16.34 -6.53
N GLN A 64 3.79 -16.79 -7.48
CA GLN A 64 2.74 -17.77 -7.25
C GLN A 64 2.83 -18.85 -8.32
N ASN A 65 2.38 -20.06 -7.99
CA ASN A 65 2.42 -21.19 -8.92
C ASN A 65 1.44 -21.01 -10.09
N ASN A 66 1.73 -21.65 -11.21
CA ASN A 66 0.92 -21.54 -12.42
C ASN A 66 -0.51 -22.03 -12.21
N ASP A 67 -0.71 -23.08 -11.42
CA ASP A 67 -2.05 -23.63 -11.16
C ASP A 67 -2.98 -22.60 -10.52
N LEU A 68 -2.46 -21.77 -9.60
CA LEU A 68 -3.20 -20.68 -9.00
C LEU A 68 -3.52 -19.57 -10.03
N LEU A 69 -2.53 -19.19 -10.83
CA LEU A 69 -2.67 -18.13 -11.82
C LEU A 69 -3.62 -18.53 -12.96
N ASP A 70 -3.59 -19.79 -13.36
CA ASP A 70 -4.47 -20.35 -14.40
C ASP A 70 -5.93 -20.48 -13.94
N ASN A 71 -6.18 -20.51 -12.63
CA ASN A 71 -7.51 -20.57 -12.05
C ASN A 71 -8.12 -19.20 -11.70
N MET A 72 -7.40 -18.09 -11.95
CA MET A 72 -7.98 -16.76 -11.80
C MET A 72 -9.20 -16.57 -12.69
N ASP A 73 -10.18 -15.79 -12.22
CA ASP A 73 -11.30 -15.39 -13.07
C ASP A 73 -10.86 -14.48 -14.22
N GLU A 74 -11.68 -14.41 -15.27
CA GLU A 74 -11.38 -13.68 -16.51
C GLU A 74 -11.09 -12.20 -16.26
N TRP A 75 -11.78 -11.57 -15.30
CA TRP A 75 -11.57 -10.16 -14.97
C TRP A 75 -10.16 -9.93 -14.41
N ASN A 76 -9.73 -10.75 -13.42
CA ASN A 76 -8.41 -10.67 -12.84
C ASN A 76 -7.30 -10.99 -13.85
N VAL A 77 -7.49 -12.01 -14.69
CA VAL A 77 -6.55 -12.34 -15.77
C VAL A 77 -6.36 -11.12 -16.70
N ASN A 78 -7.46 -10.51 -17.15
CA ASN A 78 -7.40 -9.37 -18.05
C ASN A 78 -6.72 -8.16 -17.41
N GLN A 79 -7.04 -7.83 -16.14
CA GLN A 79 -6.44 -6.72 -15.42
C GLN A 79 -4.95 -6.92 -15.20
N HIS A 80 -4.54 -8.08 -14.67
CA HIS A 80 -3.15 -8.34 -14.35
C HIS A 80 -2.28 -8.57 -15.60
N THR A 81 -2.87 -9.02 -16.70
CA THR A 81 -2.18 -9.10 -18.00
C THR A 81 -1.96 -7.70 -18.58
N SER A 82 -2.99 -6.86 -18.64
CA SER A 82 -2.89 -5.52 -19.22
C SER A 82 -1.97 -4.59 -18.45
N SER A 83 -1.90 -4.73 -17.12
CA SER A 83 -0.98 -3.97 -16.26
C SER A 83 0.48 -4.48 -16.30
N GLY A 84 0.74 -5.64 -16.92
CA GLY A 84 2.03 -6.31 -16.91
C GLY A 84 2.35 -7.05 -15.60
N LEU A 85 1.44 -7.06 -14.63
CA LEU A 85 1.67 -7.70 -13.33
C LEU A 85 1.77 -9.22 -13.46
N LEU A 86 0.94 -9.85 -14.29
CA LEU A 86 0.96 -11.30 -14.45
C LEU A 86 2.35 -11.82 -14.89
N GLU A 87 3.00 -11.12 -15.83
CA GLU A 87 4.36 -11.46 -16.26
C GLU A 87 5.37 -11.26 -15.13
N ALA A 88 5.26 -10.15 -14.39
CA ALA A 88 6.12 -9.89 -13.24
C ALA A 88 5.99 -10.97 -12.16
N VAL A 89 4.78 -11.47 -11.89
CA VAL A 89 4.53 -12.56 -10.92
C VAL A 89 5.14 -13.87 -11.39
N LYS A 90 4.97 -14.22 -12.67
CA LYS A 90 5.52 -15.46 -13.27
C LYS A 90 7.05 -15.50 -13.24
N THR A 91 7.70 -14.35 -13.42
CA THR A 91 9.18 -14.22 -13.43
C THR A 91 9.76 -13.95 -12.06
N SER A 92 8.96 -13.56 -11.07
CA SER A 92 9.41 -13.33 -9.70
C SER A 92 9.87 -14.63 -9.04
N ILE A 93 10.86 -14.49 -8.17
CA ILE A 93 11.35 -15.55 -7.27
C ILE A 93 11.06 -15.23 -5.79
N ILE A 94 10.42 -14.09 -5.51
CA ILE A 94 10.15 -13.60 -4.16
C ILE A 94 8.94 -14.32 -3.59
N SER A 95 9.09 -14.93 -2.43
CA SER A 95 8.00 -15.54 -1.67
C SER A 95 7.18 -14.52 -0.86
N ASP A 96 6.01 -14.92 -0.38
CA ASP A 96 5.20 -14.12 0.57
C ASP A 96 6.03 -13.68 1.78
N LYS A 97 6.84 -14.58 2.34
CA LYS A 97 7.66 -14.29 3.53
C LYS A 97 8.78 -13.29 3.25
N GLU A 98 9.44 -13.42 2.13
CA GLU A 98 10.49 -12.47 1.72
C GLU A 98 9.90 -11.08 1.47
N ALA A 99 8.73 -10.99 0.81
CA ALA A 99 8.03 -9.73 0.58
C ALA A 99 7.58 -9.08 1.91
N GLU A 100 7.09 -9.87 2.87
CA GLU A 100 6.75 -9.41 4.22
C GLU A 100 7.96 -8.79 4.93
N LEU A 101 9.08 -9.51 4.95
CA LEU A 101 10.31 -9.07 5.64
C LEU A 101 10.93 -7.82 4.98
N GLU A 102 10.95 -7.76 3.66
CA GLU A 102 11.45 -6.60 2.93
C GLU A 102 10.58 -5.35 3.18
N THR A 103 9.28 -5.52 3.21
CA THR A 103 8.34 -4.45 3.54
C THR A 103 8.52 -3.97 4.98
N LEU A 104 8.64 -4.90 5.94
CA LEU A 104 8.91 -4.57 7.35
C LEU A 104 10.23 -3.82 7.54
N ASP A 105 11.30 -4.27 6.87
CA ASP A 105 12.60 -3.59 6.93
C ASP A 105 12.47 -2.13 6.44
N PHE A 106 11.71 -1.92 5.37
CA PHE A 106 11.49 -0.57 4.85
C PHE A 106 10.67 0.30 5.82
N ILE A 107 9.47 -0.12 6.22
CA ILE A 107 8.56 0.72 7.03
C ILE A 107 9.13 1.01 8.41
N SER A 108 9.88 0.09 8.99
CA SER A 108 10.49 0.25 10.33
C SER A 108 11.53 1.36 10.40
N LYS A 109 12.09 1.76 9.27
CA LYS A 109 13.03 2.88 9.18
C LYS A 109 12.36 4.24 9.38
N TYR A 110 11.05 4.34 9.11
CA TYR A 110 10.30 5.59 9.09
C TYR A 110 9.21 5.70 10.14
N VAL A 111 8.69 4.59 10.63
CA VAL A 111 7.58 4.57 11.59
C VAL A 111 7.85 3.53 12.67
N PRO A 112 7.67 3.84 13.97
CA PRO A 112 7.72 2.83 15.02
C PRO A 112 6.53 1.87 14.95
N ALA A 113 6.72 0.63 15.42
CA ALA A 113 5.67 -0.38 15.47
C ALA A 113 4.42 0.10 16.22
N GLY A 114 3.24 -0.25 15.72
CA GLY A 114 1.95 0.05 16.33
C GLY A 114 1.51 1.52 16.27
N LYS A 115 2.22 2.39 15.54
CA LYS A 115 1.92 3.83 15.51
C LYS A 115 1.09 4.27 14.31
N SER A 116 1.41 3.78 13.11
CA SER A 116 0.64 4.18 11.94
C SER A 116 -0.64 3.36 11.80
N PRO A 117 -1.80 4.01 11.57
CA PRO A 117 -2.95 3.32 11.01
C PRO A 117 -2.58 2.74 9.64
N MET A 118 -3.34 1.76 9.17
CA MET A 118 -3.23 1.27 7.80
C MET A 118 -3.92 2.25 6.87
N CYS A 119 -3.17 2.87 5.93
CA CYS A 119 -3.68 3.92 5.06
C CYS A 119 -3.82 3.42 3.61
N GLY A 120 -4.94 3.76 2.97
CA GLY A 120 -5.23 3.41 1.58
C GLY A 120 -6.71 3.51 1.24
N ASN A 121 -7.14 2.83 0.19
CA ASN A 121 -8.55 2.70 -0.18
C ASN A 121 -9.05 1.29 0.15
N THR A 122 -10.19 1.19 0.85
CA THR A 122 -10.83 -0.09 1.22
C THR A 122 -9.83 -1.05 1.90
N VAL A 123 -9.01 -0.50 2.78
CA VAL A 123 -7.86 -1.20 3.41
C VAL A 123 -8.26 -2.38 4.30
N SER A 124 -9.53 -2.48 4.69
CA SER A 124 -10.05 -3.65 5.39
C SER A 124 -9.91 -4.92 4.55
N HIS A 125 -9.98 -4.80 3.23
CA HIS A 125 -9.77 -5.90 2.31
C HIS A 125 -8.31 -6.37 2.31
N ASP A 126 -7.38 -5.44 2.14
CA ASP A 126 -5.93 -5.71 2.23
C ASP A 126 -5.58 -6.33 3.58
N ARG A 127 -6.12 -5.78 4.68
CA ARG A 127 -5.85 -6.27 6.02
C ARG A 127 -6.24 -7.74 6.22
N ARG A 128 -7.33 -8.20 5.62
CA ARG A 128 -7.74 -9.62 5.69
C ARG A 128 -6.70 -10.53 5.04
N PHE A 129 -6.12 -10.13 3.91
CA PHE A 129 -5.04 -10.88 3.26
C PHE A 129 -3.75 -10.84 4.08
N LEU A 130 -3.40 -9.68 4.64
CA LEU A 130 -2.22 -9.55 5.50
C LEU A 130 -2.34 -10.42 6.76
N CYS A 131 -3.48 -10.44 7.42
CA CYS A 131 -3.72 -11.30 8.59
C CYS A 131 -3.42 -12.76 8.29
N LYS A 132 -3.73 -13.22 7.09
CA LYS A 132 -3.53 -14.60 6.69
C LYS A 132 -2.13 -14.92 6.20
N TYR A 133 -1.55 -14.07 5.37
CA TYR A 133 -0.33 -14.35 4.62
C TYR A 133 0.91 -13.60 5.11
N MET A 134 0.72 -12.45 5.79
CA MET A 134 1.79 -11.59 6.29
C MET A 134 1.48 -11.07 7.70
N PRO A 135 1.30 -11.97 8.69
CA PRO A 135 0.83 -11.59 10.02
C PRO A 135 1.80 -10.70 10.81
N GLU A 136 3.11 -10.78 10.56
CA GLU A 136 4.09 -9.90 11.21
C GLU A 136 3.97 -8.46 10.69
N LEU A 137 3.72 -8.31 9.38
CA LEU A 137 3.46 -7.01 8.77
C LEU A 137 2.13 -6.43 9.25
N GLU A 138 1.08 -7.24 9.31
CA GLU A 138 -0.22 -6.82 9.83
C GLU A 138 -0.10 -6.30 11.27
N ASN A 139 0.59 -7.02 12.15
CA ASN A 139 0.82 -6.64 13.55
C ASN A 139 1.67 -5.38 13.70
N TYR A 140 2.38 -4.96 12.68
CA TYR A 140 3.18 -3.73 12.72
C TYR A 140 2.32 -2.47 12.69
N PHE A 141 1.13 -2.53 12.09
CA PHE A 141 0.18 -1.43 12.02
C PHE A 141 -0.57 -1.24 13.34
N HIS A 142 -1.02 -0.02 13.58
CA HIS A 142 -2.08 0.24 14.54
C HIS A 142 -3.38 -0.43 14.07
N TYR A 143 -4.29 -0.76 15.00
CA TYR A 143 -5.56 -1.43 14.64
C TYR A 143 -6.54 -0.53 13.84
N ARG A 144 -6.34 0.79 13.85
CA ARG A 144 -7.17 1.75 13.11
C ARG A 144 -6.74 1.88 11.65
N HIS A 145 -7.66 2.43 10.85
CA HIS A 145 -7.44 2.72 9.44
C HIS A 145 -7.55 4.22 9.17
N ILE A 146 -6.80 4.70 8.16
CA ILE A 146 -7.16 5.89 7.38
C ILE A 146 -7.60 5.37 6.02
N ASP A 147 -8.91 5.19 5.86
CA ASP A 147 -9.50 4.64 4.65
C ASP A 147 -10.10 5.76 3.81
N VAL A 148 -9.44 6.06 2.69
CA VAL A 148 -9.83 7.14 1.78
C VAL A 148 -11.20 6.86 1.17
N SER A 149 -11.58 5.60 0.97
CA SER A 149 -12.90 5.20 0.49
C SER A 149 -14.00 5.62 1.46
N SER A 150 -13.76 5.58 2.77
CA SER A 150 -14.72 6.07 3.77
C SER A 150 -14.95 7.58 3.65
N VAL A 151 -13.89 8.35 3.43
CA VAL A 151 -14.01 9.80 3.20
C VAL A 151 -14.78 10.08 1.90
N LYS A 152 -14.49 9.35 0.83
CA LYS A 152 -15.23 9.44 -0.44
C LYS A 152 -16.71 9.20 -0.25
N GLU A 153 -17.10 8.18 0.52
CA GLU A 153 -18.49 7.88 0.82
C GLU A 153 -19.22 9.04 1.51
N LEU A 154 -18.53 9.80 2.38
CA LEU A 154 -19.07 10.99 3.04
C LEU A 154 -19.17 12.18 2.07
N ILE A 155 -18.14 12.41 1.25
CA ILE A 155 -18.15 13.47 0.23
C ILE A 155 -19.33 13.29 -0.73
N VAL A 156 -19.56 12.07 -1.23
CA VAL A 156 -20.67 11.78 -2.16
C VAL A 156 -22.04 12.03 -1.51
N ARG A 157 -22.18 11.81 -0.19
CA ARG A 157 -23.45 11.99 0.52
C ARG A 157 -23.71 13.41 0.99
N TRP A 158 -22.65 14.10 1.43
CA TRP A 158 -22.79 15.42 2.07
C TRP A 158 -22.51 16.58 1.13
N MET A 159 -21.81 16.32 0.04
CA MET A 159 -21.46 17.30 -0.98
C MET A 159 -21.99 16.87 -2.35
N ASN A 160 -21.56 17.50 -3.42
CA ASN A 160 -21.94 17.12 -4.77
C ASN A 160 -21.06 15.97 -5.27
N GLN A 161 -21.64 14.95 -5.88
CA GLN A 161 -20.91 13.82 -6.48
C GLN A 161 -19.84 14.27 -7.51
N ALA A 162 -20.04 15.41 -8.17
CA ALA A 162 -19.05 16.00 -9.08
C ALA A 162 -17.73 16.40 -8.38
N GLN A 163 -17.70 16.49 -7.05
CA GLN A 163 -16.50 16.77 -6.26
C GLN A 163 -15.69 15.51 -5.91
N SER A 164 -16.15 14.33 -6.30
CA SER A 164 -15.39 13.11 -6.14
C SER A 164 -14.15 13.12 -7.03
N TYR A 165 -13.04 12.63 -6.49
CA TYR A 165 -11.78 12.52 -7.21
C TYR A 165 -11.87 11.45 -8.32
N GLN A 166 -11.37 11.77 -9.52
CA GLN A 166 -11.27 10.81 -10.62
C GLN A 166 -9.91 10.13 -10.57
N LYS A 167 -9.89 8.84 -10.33
CA LYS A 167 -8.67 8.03 -10.31
C LYS A 167 -8.24 7.60 -11.71
N ASN A 168 -6.91 7.55 -11.90
CA ASN A 168 -6.26 6.91 -13.05
C ASN A 168 -5.79 5.51 -12.63
N SER A 169 -6.70 4.66 -12.17
CA SER A 169 -6.34 3.33 -11.68
C SER A 169 -5.65 2.50 -12.77
N ASN A 170 -4.38 2.19 -12.56
CA ASN A 170 -3.57 1.35 -13.45
C ASN A 170 -3.50 -0.11 -12.96
N HIS A 171 -4.15 -0.42 -11.83
CA HIS A 171 -4.10 -1.73 -11.16
C HIS A 171 -2.67 -2.23 -10.94
N ARG A 172 -1.80 -1.31 -10.49
CA ARG A 172 -0.46 -1.56 -9.99
C ARG A 172 -0.34 -0.89 -8.63
N ALA A 173 0.05 -1.67 -7.62
CA ALA A 173 -0.04 -1.28 -6.22
C ALA A 173 0.62 0.07 -5.91
N LEU A 174 1.82 0.34 -6.41
CA LEU A 174 2.51 1.61 -6.14
C LEU A 174 1.78 2.82 -6.71
N GLU A 175 1.28 2.73 -7.94
CA GLU A 175 0.55 3.84 -8.59
C GLU A 175 -0.81 4.04 -7.93
N ASP A 176 -1.49 2.97 -7.53
CA ASP A 176 -2.77 3.05 -6.83
C ASP A 176 -2.63 3.71 -5.44
N ILE A 177 -1.49 3.50 -4.75
CA ILE A 177 -1.17 4.24 -3.52
C ILE A 177 -1.02 5.74 -3.80
N LYS A 178 -0.29 6.13 -4.84
CA LYS A 178 -0.11 7.55 -5.21
C LYS A 178 -1.45 8.21 -5.51
N ASP A 179 -2.31 7.52 -6.23
CA ASP A 179 -3.67 7.98 -6.49
C ASP A 179 -4.49 8.13 -5.21
N SER A 180 -4.36 7.19 -4.27
CA SER A 180 -5.05 7.26 -2.97
C SER A 180 -4.60 8.45 -2.12
N ILE A 181 -3.29 8.75 -2.11
CA ILE A 181 -2.73 9.92 -1.43
C ILE A 181 -3.27 11.22 -2.07
N ASN A 182 -3.27 11.31 -3.40
CA ASN A 182 -3.78 12.47 -4.13
C ASN A 182 -5.29 12.65 -3.94
N GLU A 183 -6.04 11.55 -3.89
CA GLU A 183 -7.48 11.57 -3.59
C GLU A 183 -7.72 12.14 -2.19
N LEU A 184 -6.98 11.71 -1.17
CA LEU A 184 -7.12 12.25 0.18
C LEU A 184 -6.70 13.73 0.27
N LYS A 185 -5.65 14.15 -0.45
CA LYS A 185 -5.27 15.57 -0.57
C LYS A 185 -6.40 16.41 -1.17
N HIS A 186 -7.08 15.89 -2.20
CA HIS A 186 -8.24 16.54 -2.80
C HIS A 186 -9.37 16.72 -1.78
N TYR A 187 -9.71 15.67 -1.03
CA TYR A 187 -10.75 15.75 0.00
C TYR A 187 -10.35 16.65 1.18
N LYS A 188 -9.07 16.68 1.56
CA LYS A 188 -8.56 17.60 2.58
C LYS A 188 -8.83 19.05 2.20
N LYS A 189 -8.58 19.42 0.94
CA LYS A 189 -8.90 20.77 0.43
C LYS A 189 -10.40 21.07 0.48
N LEU A 190 -11.23 20.14 0.03
CA LEU A 190 -12.69 20.35 0.03
C LEU A 190 -13.27 20.52 1.43
N LEU A 191 -12.70 19.86 2.44
CA LEU A 191 -13.27 19.83 3.79
C LEU A 191 -12.71 20.91 4.73
N PHE A 192 -11.46 21.37 4.53
CA PHE A 192 -10.72 22.14 5.52
C PHE A 192 -10.04 23.40 4.97
N GLU A 193 -9.97 23.57 3.67
CA GLU A 193 -9.39 24.79 3.06
C GLU A 193 -10.54 25.60 2.44
N GLU A 194 -10.74 26.85 2.93
CA GLU A 194 -11.66 27.85 2.35
C GLU A 194 -11.10 28.49 1.09
#